data_92454e35a63f7b8e32082dfe95d3eb44
#
_entry.id   92454e35a63f7b8e32082dfe95d3eb44
#
_cell.length_a   1.000
_cell.length_b   1.000
_cell.length_c   1.000
_cell.angle_alpha   90.00
_cell.angle_beta   90.00
_cell.angle_gamma   90.00
#
_symmetry.space_group_name_H-M   'P 1'
#
loop_
_entity.id
_entity.type
_entity.pdbx_description
1 polymer ?
#
loop_
_entity_poly.entity_id
_entity_poly.type
_entity_poly.pdbx_seq_one_letter_code
_entity_poly.pdbx_strand_id
1 'polypeptide(L)'
;MQPAFHRQRVAAYGETMAAYAARQAADWHDGAVLDIHEEMMAVTRAIVAKTLFDADVSEEARAIGDASEIVMEYFGKRFGSLLALLPLWLPTPANLRLRRAIRRLDEVVYRMIADRRRSPEDRGDLLSILLEAQDADDGSRMSDRQVRDEAMTLFLAGHETTAVALSWTWYLLAQHPEVDARLADELRAALGGRPPAVTDLPALRYTEMVVMESMRLYPPAYGIGREAARPTEVAGHPVPAGGIVIMPTWVVQRDARWFEEPEAFRPERWAHDAMRRLPRFAYFPFGGGPRQCIGNTFATMEATLVLAAIARRFRLALMPGQRVTPTPYITLRPEPGIRVRLEGR
;
A
#
# COMPACT_ATOMS: atom_id res chain seq x y z
N MET A 1 3.11 13.81 13.20
CA MET A 1 3.41 12.82 12.13
C MET A 1 3.82 13.44 10.79
N GLN A 2 3.30 14.59 10.34
CA GLN A 2 3.68 15.18 9.03
C GLN A 2 5.19 15.29 8.77
N PRO A 3 6.07 15.62 9.74
CA PRO A 3 7.52 15.70 9.49
C PRO A 3 8.15 14.39 9.01
N ALA A 4 7.61 13.23 9.40
CA ALA A 4 8.10 11.92 9.00
C ALA A 4 7.92 11.64 7.49
N PHE A 5 6.92 12.28 6.88
CA PHE A 5 6.62 12.15 5.46
C PHE A 5 7.10 13.34 4.64
N HIS A 6 8.06 14.13 5.20
CA HIS A 6 8.68 15.24 4.46
C HIS A 6 9.53 14.71 3.29
N ARG A 7 9.51 15.42 2.16
CA ARG A 7 10.14 15.01 0.90
C ARG A 7 11.58 14.50 1.02
N GLN A 8 12.41 15.12 1.85
CA GLN A 8 13.81 14.71 2.01
C GLN A 8 13.95 13.33 2.68
N ARG A 9 13.13 13.04 3.71
CA ARG A 9 13.14 11.73 4.37
C ARG A 9 12.52 10.64 3.49
N VAL A 10 11.43 10.96 2.81
CA VAL A 10 10.82 10.06 1.84
C VAL A 10 11.82 9.68 0.73
N ALA A 11 12.64 10.64 0.26
CA ALA A 11 13.69 10.36 -0.72
C ALA A 11 14.75 9.36 -0.18
N ALA A 12 15.15 9.48 1.08
CA ALA A 12 16.08 8.52 1.69
C ALA A 12 15.51 7.09 1.75
N TYR A 13 14.20 6.95 1.99
CA TYR A 13 13.53 5.65 1.95
C TYR A 13 13.51 5.01 0.56
N GLY A 14 13.58 5.79 -0.51
CA GLY A 14 13.56 5.28 -1.87
C GLY A 14 14.76 4.42 -2.24
N GLU A 15 15.94 4.67 -1.67
CA GLU A 15 17.09 3.78 -1.82
C GLU A 15 16.82 2.39 -1.21
N THR A 16 16.21 2.37 -0.03
CA THR A 16 15.74 1.14 0.61
C THR A 16 14.72 0.42 -0.27
N MET A 17 13.72 1.12 -0.80
CA MET A 17 12.70 0.55 -1.69
C MET A 17 13.31 -0.13 -2.91
N ALA A 18 14.21 0.55 -3.61
CA ALA A 18 14.90 0.03 -4.79
C ALA A 18 15.79 -1.18 -4.45
N ALA A 19 16.53 -1.12 -3.35
CA ALA A 19 17.43 -2.20 -2.92
C ALA A 19 16.62 -3.46 -2.54
N TYR A 20 15.51 -3.31 -1.81
CA TYR A 20 14.68 -4.44 -1.40
C TYR A 20 13.94 -5.06 -2.58
N ALA A 21 13.45 -4.26 -3.53
CA ALA A 21 12.85 -4.76 -4.76
C ALA A 21 13.87 -5.53 -5.62
N ALA A 22 15.11 -5.01 -5.73
CA ALA A 22 16.18 -5.69 -6.45
C ALA A 22 16.58 -7.01 -5.78
N ARG A 23 16.64 -7.04 -4.45
CA ARG A 23 16.91 -8.24 -3.64
C ARG A 23 15.82 -9.29 -3.80
N GLN A 24 14.55 -8.90 -3.72
CA GLN A 24 13.41 -9.81 -3.92
C GLN A 24 13.47 -10.48 -5.30
N ALA A 25 13.79 -9.71 -6.34
CA ALA A 25 13.90 -10.23 -7.70
C ALA A 25 15.23 -10.96 -7.99
N ALA A 26 16.22 -10.95 -7.06
CA ALA A 26 17.53 -11.55 -7.30
C ALA A 26 17.46 -13.07 -7.46
N ASP A 27 16.62 -13.72 -6.65
CA ASP A 27 16.42 -15.17 -6.64
C ASP A 27 15.42 -15.65 -7.74
N TRP A 28 14.84 -14.73 -8.46
CA TRP A 28 13.92 -15.06 -9.55
C TRP A 28 14.67 -15.45 -10.80
N HIS A 29 14.18 -16.47 -11.51
CA HIS A 29 14.77 -16.97 -12.75
C HIS A 29 13.70 -17.16 -13.83
N ASP A 30 14.14 -17.15 -15.07
CA ASP A 30 13.28 -17.37 -16.24
C ASP A 30 12.54 -18.70 -16.12
N GLY A 31 11.25 -18.70 -16.49
CA GLY A 31 10.36 -19.87 -16.41
C GLY A 31 9.80 -20.17 -15.00
N ALA A 32 10.27 -19.52 -13.93
CA ALA A 32 9.72 -19.74 -12.60
C ALA A 32 8.24 -19.36 -12.53
N VAL A 33 7.47 -20.11 -11.74
CA VAL A 33 6.05 -19.83 -11.47
C VAL A 33 5.91 -19.43 -10.01
N LEU A 34 5.29 -18.26 -9.79
CA LEU A 34 5.08 -17.71 -8.44
C LEU A 34 3.70 -17.05 -8.33
N ASP A 35 3.27 -16.77 -7.10
CA ASP A 35 2.13 -15.89 -6.85
C ASP A 35 2.63 -14.46 -6.65
N ILE A 36 2.35 -13.58 -7.62
CA ILE A 36 2.85 -12.21 -7.57
C ILE A 36 2.24 -11.39 -6.43
N HIS A 37 1.04 -11.75 -5.95
CA HIS A 37 0.47 -11.10 -4.78
C HIS A 37 1.29 -11.37 -3.52
N GLU A 38 1.66 -12.61 -3.27
CA GLU A 38 2.52 -13.00 -2.15
C GLU A 38 3.90 -12.32 -2.23
N GLU A 39 4.48 -12.24 -3.42
CA GLU A 39 5.76 -11.56 -3.64
C GLU A 39 5.67 -10.05 -3.36
N MET A 40 4.58 -9.40 -3.79
CA MET A 40 4.37 -7.98 -3.50
C MET A 40 4.11 -7.73 -2.02
N MET A 41 3.37 -8.62 -1.35
CA MET A 41 3.20 -8.58 0.12
C MET A 41 4.54 -8.74 0.85
N ALA A 42 5.42 -9.61 0.38
CA ALA A 42 6.73 -9.84 0.99
C ALA A 42 7.64 -8.61 0.85
N VAL A 43 7.76 -8.04 -0.35
CA VAL A 43 8.67 -6.91 -0.59
C VAL A 43 8.18 -5.63 0.10
N THR A 44 6.89 -5.31 0.05
CA THR A 44 6.37 -4.10 0.68
C THR A 44 6.42 -4.20 2.21
N ARG A 45 6.17 -5.38 2.78
CA ARG A 45 6.35 -5.66 4.20
C ARG A 45 7.80 -5.44 4.63
N ALA A 46 8.77 -5.93 3.87
CA ALA A 46 10.19 -5.75 4.17
C ALA A 46 10.61 -4.27 4.07
N ILE A 47 10.12 -3.54 3.07
CA ILE A 47 10.37 -2.10 2.92
C ILE A 47 9.81 -1.33 4.12
N VAL A 48 8.56 -1.59 4.50
CA VAL A 48 7.90 -0.89 5.62
C VAL A 48 8.59 -1.24 6.95
N ALA A 49 8.96 -2.50 7.19
CA ALA A 49 9.70 -2.90 8.39
C ALA A 49 11.04 -2.14 8.51
N LYS A 50 11.79 -2.02 7.40
CA LYS A 50 13.06 -1.29 7.39
C LYS A 50 12.86 0.21 7.58
N THR A 51 11.92 0.82 6.89
CA THR A 51 11.71 2.27 6.93
C THR A 51 11.02 2.75 8.20
N LEU A 52 10.14 1.93 8.81
CA LEU A 52 9.45 2.26 10.06
C LEU A 52 10.30 2.00 11.30
N PHE A 53 11.02 0.87 11.34
CA PHE A 53 11.62 0.35 12.57
C PHE A 53 13.13 0.17 12.46
N ASP A 54 13.74 0.47 11.30
CA ASP A 54 15.12 0.09 10.99
C ASP A 54 15.37 -1.42 11.19
N ALA A 55 14.29 -2.21 11.10
CA ALA A 55 14.35 -3.65 11.24
C ALA A 55 14.72 -4.27 9.90
N ASP A 56 15.86 -4.91 9.82
CA ASP A 56 16.20 -5.78 8.70
C ASP A 56 15.35 -7.06 8.75
N VAL A 57 15.53 -8.00 7.80
CA VAL A 57 14.80 -9.28 7.68
C VAL A 57 15.02 -10.17 8.92
N SER A 58 14.81 -9.59 10.08
CA SER A 58 14.97 -10.19 11.41
C SER A 58 13.78 -11.09 11.74
N GLU A 59 13.92 -11.93 12.75
CA GLU A 59 12.80 -12.68 13.32
C GLU A 59 11.63 -11.77 13.75
N GLU A 60 11.95 -10.53 14.15
CA GLU A 60 10.97 -9.52 14.57
C GLU A 60 10.14 -9.03 13.39
N ALA A 61 10.74 -8.72 12.24
CA ALA A 61 10.02 -8.33 11.04
C ALA A 61 9.08 -9.43 10.54
N ARG A 62 9.52 -10.70 10.61
CA ARG A 62 8.68 -11.87 10.33
C ARG A 62 7.53 -11.99 11.33
N ALA A 63 7.82 -11.90 12.64
CA ALA A 63 6.82 -11.99 13.69
C ALA A 63 5.74 -10.91 13.58
N ILE A 64 6.13 -9.68 13.22
CA ILE A 64 5.20 -8.58 12.95
C ILE A 64 4.35 -8.91 11.70
N GLY A 65 4.96 -9.41 10.63
CA GLY A 65 4.27 -9.79 9.41
C GLY A 65 3.20 -10.85 9.62
N ASP A 66 3.57 -11.99 10.21
CA ASP A 66 2.67 -13.11 10.49
C ASP A 66 1.51 -12.71 11.41
N ALA A 67 1.80 -11.93 12.44
CA ALA A 67 0.77 -11.47 13.35
C ALA A 67 -0.16 -10.44 12.70
N SER A 68 0.37 -9.57 11.83
CA SER A 68 -0.42 -8.59 11.06
C SER A 68 -1.37 -9.28 10.08
N GLU A 69 -0.92 -10.34 9.41
CA GLU A 69 -1.76 -11.14 8.51
C GLU A 69 -2.94 -11.77 9.25
N ILE A 70 -2.71 -12.32 10.45
CA ILE A 70 -3.79 -12.85 11.30
C ILE A 70 -4.81 -11.77 11.64
N VAL A 71 -4.36 -10.55 11.95
CA VAL A 71 -5.24 -9.41 12.24
C VAL A 71 -6.08 -9.04 11.03
N MET A 72 -5.44 -8.91 9.86
CA MET A 72 -6.13 -8.54 8.61
C MET A 72 -7.12 -9.62 8.16
N GLU A 73 -6.73 -10.90 8.20
CA GLU A 73 -7.59 -12.03 7.91
C GLU A 73 -8.81 -12.07 8.83
N TYR A 74 -8.61 -11.84 10.13
CA TYR A 74 -9.69 -11.83 11.11
C TYR A 74 -10.73 -10.75 10.80
N PHE A 75 -10.30 -9.52 10.56
CA PHE A 75 -11.21 -8.42 10.24
C PHE A 75 -11.86 -8.61 8.87
N GLY A 76 -11.13 -9.09 7.87
CA GLY A 76 -11.66 -9.39 6.54
C GLY A 76 -12.79 -10.42 6.58
N LYS A 77 -12.59 -11.55 7.25
CA LYS A 77 -13.60 -12.60 7.42
C LYS A 77 -14.81 -12.18 8.25
N ARG A 78 -14.61 -11.21 9.14
CA ARG A 78 -15.68 -10.69 10.01
C ARG A 78 -16.55 -9.67 9.28
N PHE A 79 -15.99 -8.94 8.33
CA PHE A 79 -16.71 -7.92 7.56
C PHE A 79 -17.86 -8.57 6.75
N GLY A 80 -19.10 -8.16 7.03
CA GLY A 80 -20.29 -8.71 6.36
C GLY A 80 -20.76 -10.11 6.82
N SER A 81 -20.14 -10.70 7.86
CA SER A 81 -20.54 -11.98 8.41
C SER A 81 -21.31 -11.84 9.73
N LEU A 82 -22.15 -12.84 10.05
CA LEU A 82 -22.82 -12.92 11.35
C LEU A 82 -21.85 -13.00 12.53
N LEU A 83 -20.60 -13.39 12.30
CA LEU A 83 -19.53 -13.35 13.29
C LEU A 83 -19.22 -11.93 13.79
N ALA A 84 -19.58 -10.90 12.99
CA ALA A 84 -19.47 -9.50 13.41
C ALA A 84 -20.32 -9.18 14.65
N LEU A 85 -21.37 -9.91 14.89
CA LEU A 85 -22.25 -9.75 16.06
C LEU A 85 -21.66 -10.34 17.35
N LEU A 86 -20.69 -11.24 17.24
CA LEU A 86 -20.07 -11.83 18.40
C LEU A 86 -19.07 -10.86 19.06
N PRO A 87 -19.15 -10.62 20.37
CA PRO A 87 -18.20 -9.75 21.07
C PRO A 87 -16.76 -10.32 20.99
N LEU A 88 -15.79 -9.42 20.90
CA LEU A 88 -14.37 -9.79 20.86
C LEU A 88 -13.88 -10.48 22.14
N TRP A 89 -14.54 -10.27 23.28
CA TRP A 89 -14.20 -10.89 24.55
C TRP A 89 -14.57 -12.38 24.62
N LEU A 90 -15.48 -12.87 23.75
CA LEU A 90 -15.87 -14.28 23.71
C LEU A 90 -14.66 -15.15 23.33
N PRO A 91 -14.34 -16.24 24.07
CA PRO A 91 -13.15 -17.05 23.82
C PRO A 91 -13.34 -18.04 22.67
N THR A 92 -13.70 -17.55 21.49
CA THR A 92 -13.72 -18.37 20.28
C THR A 92 -12.27 -18.65 19.80
N PRO A 93 -12.01 -19.76 19.08
CA PRO A 93 -10.67 -20.04 18.54
C PRO A 93 -10.12 -18.86 17.70
N ALA A 94 -10.98 -18.19 16.92
CA ALA A 94 -10.60 -17.03 16.12
C ALA A 94 -10.21 -15.81 17.01
N ASN A 95 -11.03 -15.51 18.04
CA ASN A 95 -10.74 -14.43 18.97
C ASN A 95 -9.47 -14.68 19.81
N LEU A 96 -9.22 -15.94 20.17
CA LEU A 96 -8.00 -16.34 20.89
C LEU A 96 -6.77 -16.21 19.99
N ARG A 97 -6.87 -16.61 18.70
CA ARG A 97 -5.79 -16.44 17.71
C ARG A 97 -5.48 -14.95 17.51
N LEU A 98 -6.51 -14.12 17.33
CA LEU A 98 -6.36 -12.66 17.23
C LEU A 98 -5.64 -12.06 18.44
N ARG A 99 -6.10 -12.40 19.67
CA ARG A 99 -5.48 -11.85 20.89
C ARG A 99 -4.01 -12.26 21.06
N ARG A 100 -3.65 -13.49 20.63
CA ARG A 100 -2.24 -13.93 20.64
C ARG A 100 -1.43 -13.12 19.61
N ALA A 101 -1.97 -12.90 18.41
CA ALA A 101 -1.33 -12.09 17.40
C ALA A 101 -1.10 -10.64 17.88
N ILE A 102 -2.14 -9.99 18.42
CA ILE A 102 -2.03 -8.63 18.97
C ILE A 102 -0.97 -8.57 20.10
N ARG A 103 -0.98 -9.51 21.04
CA ARG A 103 0.02 -9.54 22.10
C ARG A 103 1.44 -9.66 21.57
N ARG A 104 1.66 -10.52 20.55
CA ARG A 104 2.98 -10.68 19.94
C ARG A 104 3.43 -9.39 19.25
N LEU A 105 2.54 -8.70 18.56
CA LEU A 105 2.80 -7.38 18.00
C LEU A 105 3.19 -6.37 19.09
N ASP A 106 2.42 -6.33 20.17
CA ASP A 106 2.68 -5.44 21.29
C ASP A 106 4.05 -5.70 21.92
N GLU A 107 4.38 -6.96 22.18
CA GLU A 107 5.68 -7.34 22.77
C GLU A 107 6.86 -6.86 21.90
N VAL A 108 6.77 -7.00 20.58
CA VAL A 108 7.83 -6.56 19.67
C VAL A 108 7.92 -5.04 19.63
N VAL A 109 6.79 -4.35 19.41
CA VAL A 109 6.79 -2.88 19.26
C VAL A 109 7.17 -2.18 20.56
N TYR A 110 6.66 -2.63 21.71
CA TYR A 110 7.06 -2.03 23.01
C TYR A 110 8.53 -2.27 23.34
N ARG A 111 9.09 -3.41 22.95
CA ARG A 111 10.53 -3.66 23.09
C ARG A 111 11.33 -2.66 22.26
N MET A 112 10.97 -2.48 20.99
CA MET A 112 11.61 -1.51 20.10
C MET A 112 11.53 -0.08 20.64
N ILE A 113 10.37 0.33 21.18
CA ILE A 113 10.18 1.63 21.83
C ILE A 113 11.11 1.76 23.04
N ALA A 114 11.16 0.75 23.91
CA ALA A 114 12.01 0.77 25.11
C ALA A 114 13.51 0.83 24.76
N ASP A 115 13.94 0.09 23.75
CA ASP A 115 15.32 0.10 23.27
C ASP A 115 15.71 1.46 22.70
N ARG A 116 14.80 2.08 21.92
CA ARG A 116 15.05 3.38 21.33
C ARG A 116 15.08 4.50 22.39
N ARG A 117 14.25 4.41 23.42
CA ARG A 117 14.29 5.38 24.53
C ARG A 117 15.56 5.27 25.39
N ARG A 118 16.18 4.07 25.46
CA ARG A 118 17.47 3.87 26.17
C ARG A 118 18.66 4.40 25.38
N SER A 119 18.60 4.35 24.07
CA SER A 119 19.62 4.88 23.16
C SER A 119 18.96 5.86 22.18
N PRO A 120 18.79 7.13 22.54
CA PRO A 120 18.08 8.11 21.75
C PRO A 120 18.93 8.61 20.57
N GLU A 121 19.28 7.72 19.67
CA GLU A 121 19.88 8.06 18.38
C GLU A 121 18.80 8.20 17.32
N ASP A 122 18.81 9.30 16.57
CA ASP A 122 17.96 9.40 15.35
C ASP A 122 18.52 8.48 14.28
N ARG A 123 17.89 7.33 14.11
CA ARG A 123 18.26 6.35 13.08
C ARG A 123 17.66 6.69 11.71
N GLY A 124 17.00 7.85 11.60
CA GLY A 124 16.34 8.26 10.37
C GLY A 124 15.05 7.50 10.06
N ASP A 125 14.62 6.60 10.95
CA ASP A 125 13.40 5.83 10.80
C ASP A 125 12.18 6.55 11.40
N LEU A 126 11.00 6.04 11.08
CA LEU A 126 9.75 6.65 11.49
C LEU A 126 9.51 6.53 13.00
N LEU A 127 9.97 5.44 13.63
CA LEU A 127 9.83 5.25 15.09
C LEU A 127 10.59 6.33 15.87
N SER A 128 11.81 6.69 15.44
CA SER A 128 12.57 7.80 16.02
C SER A 128 11.79 9.11 15.95
N ILE A 129 11.17 9.40 14.80
CA ILE A 129 10.38 10.61 14.61
C ILE A 129 9.13 10.62 15.49
N LEU A 130 8.43 9.48 15.64
CA LEU A 130 7.27 9.40 16.51
C LEU A 130 7.62 9.65 17.98
N LEU A 131 8.77 9.13 18.43
CA LEU A 131 9.27 9.31 19.80
C LEU A 131 9.69 10.75 20.10
N GLU A 132 10.17 11.48 19.08
CA GLU A 132 10.60 12.88 19.21
C GLU A 132 9.48 13.87 18.96
N ALA A 133 8.39 13.44 18.30
CA ALA A 133 7.29 14.31 17.94
C ALA A 133 6.67 14.98 19.19
N GLN A 134 6.53 16.31 19.10
CA GLN A 134 5.88 17.14 20.12
C GLN A 134 4.62 17.77 19.51
N ASP A 135 3.61 17.91 20.34
CA ASP A 135 2.43 18.68 19.98
C ASP A 135 2.80 20.16 19.86
N ALA A 136 2.27 20.83 18.82
CA ALA A 136 2.58 22.22 18.55
C ALA A 136 1.91 23.20 19.55
N ASP A 137 0.78 22.77 20.15
CA ASP A 137 -0.05 23.61 20.99
C ASP A 137 0.43 23.58 22.46
N ASP A 138 0.76 22.38 22.98
CA ASP A 138 1.10 22.21 24.40
C ASP A 138 2.51 21.64 24.66
N GLY A 139 3.26 21.30 23.62
CA GLY A 139 4.61 20.74 23.71
C GLY A 139 4.65 19.30 24.25
N SER A 140 3.50 18.64 24.43
CA SER A 140 3.43 17.28 24.93
C SER A 140 4.01 16.27 23.92
N ARG A 141 4.51 15.15 24.45
CA ARG A 141 5.01 14.03 23.63
C ARG A 141 4.03 12.87 23.69
N MET A 142 4.08 12.04 22.66
CA MET A 142 3.28 10.82 22.63
C MET A 142 3.68 9.87 23.77
N SER A 143 2.69 9.30 24.44
CA SER A 143 2.90 8.16 25.34
C SER A 143 3.34 6.93 24.52
N ASP A 144 3.99 5.95 25.17
CA ASP A 144 4.41 4.71 24.50
C ASP A 144 3.23 3.97 23.85
N ARG A 145 2.04 4.07 24.45
CA ARG A 145 0.82 3.51 23.86
C ARG A 145 0.45 4.23 22.56
N GLN A 146 0.50 5.55 22.53
CA GLN A 146 0.22 6.32 21.31
C GLN A 146 1.27 6.03 20.23
N VAL A 147 2.57 6.00 20.59
CA VAL A 147 3.63 5.61 19.64
C VAL A 147 3.39 4.22 19.08
N ARG A 148 3.02 3.25 19.92
CA ARG A 148 2.68 1.89 19.49
C ARG A 148 1.48 1.88 18.55
N ASP A 149 0.41 2.59 18.87
CA ASP A 149 -0.82 2.61 18.07
C ASP A 149 -0.56 3.27 16.69
N GLU A 150 0.21 4.36 16.66
CA GLU A 150 0.61 5.02 15.40
C GLU A 150 1.55 4.15 14.56
N ALA A 151 2.58 3.56 15.18
CA ALA A 151 3.51 2.67 14.49
C ALA A 151 2.80 1.47 13.85
N MET A 152 1.87 0.85 14.58
CA MET A 152 1.08 -0.27 14.06
C MET A 152 0.13 0.14 12.94
N THR A 153 -0.50 1.31 13.08
CA THR A 153 -1.37 1.86 12.04
C THR A 153 -0.59 2.09 10.76
N LEU A 154 0.59 2.70 10.84
CA LEU A 154 1.43 2.98 9.67
C LEU A 154 1.99 1.70 9.04
N PHE A 155 2.35 0.71 9.87
CA PHE A 155 2.81 -0.59 9.36
C PHE A 155 1.71 -1.30 8.57
N LEU A 156 0.51 -1.45 9.14
CA LEU A 156 -0.61 -2.13 8.50
C LEU A 156 -1.06 -1.39 7.23
N ALA A 157 -1.16 -0.06 7.31
CA ALA A 157 -1.58 0.74 6.17
C ALA A 157 -0.54 0.79 5.04
N GLY A 158 0.75 0.77 5.38
CA GLY A 158 1.84 0.98 4.43
C GLY A 158 2.11 -0.22 3.53
N HIS A 159 2.13 -1.44 4.06
CA HIS A 159 2.55 -2.59 3.25
C HIS A 159 1.43 -3.16 2.39
N GLU A 160 0.25 -3.45 2.97
CA GLU A 160 -0.81 -4.16 2.25
C GLU A 160 -1.38 -3.34 1.09
N THR A 161 -1.61 -2.04 1.28
CA THR A 161 -2.19 -1.20 0.23
C THR A 161 -1.29 -1.09 -0.99
N THR A 162 0.02 -0.93 -0.79
CA THR A 162 1.00 -0.89 -1.89
C THR A 162 1.14 -2.25 -2.56
N ALA A 163 1.16 -3.34 -1.78
CA ALA A 163 1.20 -4.70 -2.33
C ALA A 163 0.01 -4.99 -3.23
N VAL A 164 -1.19 -4.63 -2.79
CA VAL A 164 -2.43 -4.81 -3.57
C VAL A 164 -2.40 -3.95 -4.85
N ALA A 165 -1.94 -2.69 -4.77
CA ALA A 165 -1.78 -1.84 -5.95
C ALA A 165 -0.82 -2.47 -6.97
N LEU A 166 0.34 -2.95 -6.53
CA LEU A 166 1.33 -3.62 -7.37
C LEU A 166 0.82 -4.93 -7.95
N SER A 167 0.09 -5.72 -7.16
CA SER A 167 -0.50 -6.99 -7.61
C SER A 167 -1.46 -6.77 -8.78
N TRP A 168 -2.36 -5.80 -8.67
CA TRP A 168 -3.26 -5.44 -9.75
C TRP A 168 -2.54 -4.79 -10.93
N THR A 169 -1.47 -4.06 -10.69
CA THR A 169 -0.63 -3.52 -11.77
C THR A 169 -0.02 -4.65 -12.60
N TRP A 170 0.54 -5.67 -11.96
CA TRP A 170 1.08 -6.84 -12.66
C TRP A 170 0.01 -7.65 -13.37
N TYR A 171 -1.16 -7.80 -12.78
CA TYR A 171 -2.30 -8.46 -13.42
C TYR A 171 -2.71 -7.75 -14.71
N LEU A 172 -2.79 -6.42 -14.70
CA LEU A 172 -3.13 -5.62 -15.86
C LEU A 172 -2.03 -5.65 -16.92
N LEU A 173 -0.77 -5.51 -16.53
CA LEU A 173 0.37 -5.59 -17.46
C LEU A 173 0.42 -6.95 -18.19
N ALA A 174 0.16 -8.03 -17.47
CA ALA A 174 0.14 -9.37 -18.06
C ALA A 174 -0.99 -9.57 -19.09
N GLN A 175 -2.04 -8.75 -19.06
CA GLN A 175 -3.14 -8.78 -20.03
C GLN A 175 -2.97 -7.78 -21.18
N HIS A 176 -2.04 -6.81 -21.02
CA HIS A 176 -1.82 -5.71 -21.98
C HIS A 176 -0.36 -5.69 -22.43
N PRO A 177 0.05 -6.62 -23.30
CA PRO A 177 1.45 -6.75 -23.74
C PRO A 177 1.99 -5.49 -24.43
N GLU A 178 1.14 -4.68 -25.05
CA GLU A 178 1.51 -3.40 -25.66
C GLU A 178 1.91 -2.36 -24.61
N VAL A 179 1.21 -2.32 -23.46
CA VAL A 179 1.56 -1.46 -22.33
C VAL A 179 2.84 -1.93 -21.67
N ASP A 180 2.99 -3.25 -21.48
CA ASP A 180 4.18 -3.87 -20.93
C ASP A 180 5.43 -3.62 -21.78
N ALA A 181 5.30 -3.71 -23.13
CA ALA A 181 6.40 -3.40 -24.05
C ALA A 181 6.83 -1.94 -23.94
N ARG A 182 5.89 -1.00 -23.89
CA ARG A 182 6.18 0.42 -23.73
C ARG A 182 6.82 0.76 -22.39
N LEU A 183 6.37 0.10 -21.31
CA LEU A 183 7.02 0.18 -20.00
C LEU A 183 8.48 -0.30 -20.08
N ALA A 184 8.73 -1.43 -20.73
CA ALA A 184 10.09 -1.96 -20.91
C ALA A 184 10.99 -1.00 -21.72
N ASP A 185 10.45 -0.31 -22.73
CA ASP A 185 11.19 0.67 -23.52
C ASP A 185 11.61 1.89 -22.67
N GLU A 186 10.69 2.44 -21.85
CA GLU A 186 11.04 3.50 -20.91
C GLU A 186 12.14 3.05 -19.95
N LEU A 187 11.97 1.86 -19.33
CA LEU A 187 12.94 1.36 -18.37
C LEU A 187 14.33 1.12 -18.99
N ARG A 188 14.37 0.63 -20.22
CA ARG A 188 15.63 0.44 -20.97
C ARG A 188 16.30 1.78 -21.24
N ALA A 189 15.54 2.77 -21.68
CA ALA A 189 16.04 4.11 -21.98
C ALA A 189 16.51 4.85 -20.73
N ALA A 190 15.73 4.78 -19.64
CA ALA A 190 16.02 5.52 -18.41
C ALA A 190 17.12 4.87 -17.54
N LEU A 191 17.17 3.53 -17.50
CA LEU A 191 18.01 2.81 -16.55
C LEU A 191 19.25 2.16 -17.18
N GLY A 192 19.24 1.91 -18.49
CA GLY A 192 20.37 1.28 -19.18
C GLY A 192 20.78 -0.08 -18.57
N GLY A 193 19.82 -0.82 -17.99
CA GLY A 193 20.04 -2.12 -17.35
C GLY A 193 20.42 -2.08 -15.87
N ARG A 194 20.76 -0.91 -15.27
CA ARG A 194 21.01 -0.78 -13.83
C ARG A 194 19.73 -0.76 -13.00
N PRO A 195 19.76 -1.06 -11.69
CA PRO A 195 18.63 -0.87 -10.79
C PRO A 195 18.16 0.60 -10.77
N PRO A 196 16.84 0.85 -10.58
CA PRO A 196 16.33 2.20 -10.42
C PRO A 196 16.83 2.84 -9.12
N ALA A 197 16.95 4.16 -9.14
CA ALA A 197 17.21 4.99 -7.97
C ALA A 197 16.16 6.10 -7.87
N VAL A 198 16.09 6.78 -6.72
CA VAL A 198 15.15 7.90 -6.51
C VAL A 198 15.33 9.01 -7.56
N THR A 199 16.58 9.24 -7.98
CA THR A 199 16.93 10.24 -9.00
C THR A 199 16.36 9.92 -10.39
N ASP A 200 15.93 8.68 -10.63
CA ASP A 200 15.34 8.26 -11.90
C ASP A 200 13.84 8.54 -11.99
N LEU A 201 13.16 8.77 -10.86
CA LEU A 201 11.70 8.98 -10.83
C LEU A 201 11.20 10.02 -11.85
N PRO A 202 11.89 11.16 -12.08
CA PRO A 202 11.47 12.10 -13.12
C PRO A 202 11.50 11.54 -14.55
N ALA A 203 12.29 10.49 -14.80
CA ALA A 203 12.39 9.81 -16.08
C ALA A 203 11.43 8.59 -16.19
N LEU A 204 10.86 8.10 -15.09
CA LEU A 204 9.97 6.95 -15.01
C LEU A 204 8.48 7.36 -15.09
N ARG A 205 8.17 8.28 -16.00
CA ARG A 205 6.83 8.88 -16.13
C ARG A 205 5.78 7.88 -16.57
N TYR A 206 6.10 7.02 -17.52
CA TYR A 206 5.16 6.00 -17.98
C TYR A 206 4.94 4.93 -16.93
N THR A 207 5.99 4.56 -16.19
CA THR A 207 5.89 3.67 -15.02
C THR A 207 4.90 4.22 -13.99
N GLU A 208 4.99 5.51 -13.66
CA GLU A 208 4.04 6.17 -12.75
C GLU A 208 2.61 6.17 -13.32
N MET A 209 2.45 6.46 -14.62
CA MET A 209 1.14 6.43 -15.30
C MET A 209 0.51 5.04 -15.27
N VAL A 210 1.30 3.98 -15.42
CA VAL A 210 0.86 2.58 -15.28
C VAL A 210 0.30 2.32 -13.88
N VAL A 211 1.01 2.74 -12.84
CA VAL A 211 0.56 2.60 -11.43
C VAL A 211 -0.73 3.39 -11.20
N MET A 212 -0.80 4.64 -11.68
CA MET A 212 -1.98 5.48 -11.54
C MET A 212 -3.22 4.86 -12.20
N GLU A 213 -3.07 4.32 -13.41
CA GLU A 213 -4.17 3.69 -14.14
C GLU A 213 -4.61 2.38 -13.48
N SER A 214 -3.67 1.61 -12.95
CA SER A 214 -3.98 0.44 -12.15
C SER A 214 -4.81 0.81 -10.91
N MET A 215 -4.40 1.84 -10.15
CA MET A 215 -5.15 2.32 -8.98
C MET A 215 -6.51 2.94 -9.35
N ARG A 216 -6.68 3.43 -10.58
CA ARG A 216 -7.99 3.86 -11.06
C ARG A 216 -8.94 2.68 -11.22
N LEU A 217 -8.46 1.61 -11.88
CA LEU A 217 -9.26 0.40 -12.13
C LEU A 217 -9.41 -0.47 -10.90
N TYR A 218 -8.34 -0.67 -10.13
CA TYR A 218 -8.31 -1.52 -8.94
C TYR A 218 -7.75 -0.75 -7.73
N PRO A 219 -8.52 0.24 -7.22
CA PRO A 219 -8.06 0.99 -6.05
C PRO A 219 -7.98 0.09 -4.82
N PRO A 220 -6.82 0.01 -4.13
CA PRO A 220 -6.73 -0.76 -2.88
C PRO A 220 -7.78 -0.34 -1.85
N ALA A 221 -8.00 0.99 -1.69
CA ALA A 221 -9.11 1.56 -0.93
C ALA A 221 -10.30 1.78 -1.88
N TYR A 222 -11.08 0.74 -2.10
CA TYR A 222 -12.21 0.72 -3.03
C TYR A 222 -13.42 1.56 -2.58
N GLY A 223 -13.43 2.02 -1.32
CA GLY A 223 -14.43 2.91 -0.76
C GLY A 223 -13.91 3.62 0.49
N ILE A 224 -14.37 4.83 0.71
CA ILE A 224 -14.02 5.66 1.86
C ILE A 224 -15.28 6.00 2.64
N GLY A 225 -15.31 5.64 3.94
CA GLY A 225 -16.41 5.94 4.84
C GLY A 225 -16.18 7.20 5.68
N ARG A 226 -17.25 7.92 5.99
CA ARG A 226 -17.28 8.99 7.00
C ARG A 226 -18.53 8.87 7.84
N GLU A 227 -18.37 8.94 9.14
CA GLU A 227 -19.48 9.03 10.07
C GLU A 227 -19.78 10.50 10.39
N ALA A 228 -21.06 10.85 10.37
CA ALA A 228 -21.52 12.19 10.72
C ALA A 228 -21.49 12.35 12.25
N ALA A 229 -20.56 13.17 12.78
CA ALA A 229 -20.47 13.46 14.22
C ALA A 229 -21.69 14.25 14.75
N ARG A 230 -22.40 14.94 13.87
CA ARG A 230 -23.63 15.72 14.14
C ARG A 230 -24.53 15.65 12.91
N PRO A 231 -25.84 15.92 13.05
CA PRO A 231 -26.72 16.02 11.89
C PRO A 231 -26.13 16.98 10.85
N THR A 232 -26.08 16.54 9.62
CA THR A 232 -25.50 17.30 8.50
C THR A 232 -26.31 17.04 7.22
N GLU A 233 -25.93 17.71 6.14
CA GLU A 233 -26.53 17.51 4.81
C GLU A 233 -25.42 17.25 3.79
N VAL A 234 -25.66 16.31 2.88
CA VAL A 234 -24.79 16.01 1.76
C VAL A 234 -25.61 16.04 0.47
N ALA A 235 -25.28 16.98 -0.41
CA ALA A 235 -25.98 17.16 -1.70
C ALA A 235 -27.51 17.24 -1.59
N GLY A 236 -28.05 17.94 -0.60
CA GLY A 236 -29.49 18.07 -0.35
C GLY A 236 -30.11 16.92 0.44
N HIS A 237 -29.35 15.89 0.81
CA HIS A 237 -29.85 14.75 1.58
C HIS A 237 -29.46 14.88 3.06
N PRO A 238 -30.42 14.81 4.00
CA PRO A 238 -30.13 14.86 5.43
C PRO A 238 -29.43 13.59 5.89
N VAL A 239 -28.36 13.75 6.66
CA VAL A 239 -27.59 12.65 7.27
C VAL A 239 -27.67 12.84 8.79
N PRO A 240 -28.29 11.92 9.54
CA PRO A 240 -28.35 12.02 11.00
C PRO A 240 -26.98 11.82 11.65
N ALA A 241 -26.84 12.25 12.90
CA ALA A 241 -25.66 11.92 13.69
C ALA A 241 -25.48 10.39 13.77
N GLY A 242 -24.24 9.90 13.63
CA GLY A 242 -23.93 8.47 13.52
C GLY A 242 -24.21 7.87 12.13
N GLY A 243 -24.80 8.63 11.21
CA GLY A 243 -25.01 8.19 9.84
C GLY A 243 -23.68 8.04 9.08
N ILE A 244 -23.52 6.95 8.31
CA ILE A 244 -22.30 6.68 7.53
C ILE A 244 -22.54 7.07 6.08
N VAL A 245 -21.65 7.93 5.56
CA VAL A 245 -21.57 8.28 4.13
C VAL A 245 -20.42 7.52 3.52
N ILE A 246 -20.69 6.72 2.49
CA ILE A 246 -19.68 5.95 1.76
C ILE A 246 -19.44 6.60 0.40
N MET A 247 -18.17 6.85 0.09
CA MET A 247 -17.69 7.32 -1.21
C MET A 247 -17.00 6.15 -1.92
N PRO A 248 -17.67 5.49 -2.88
CA PRO A 248 -17.15 4.30 -3.53
C PRO A 248 -16.11 4.68 -4.59
N THR A 249 -14.82 4.65 -4.23
CA THR A 249 -13.70 4.96 -5.13
C THR A 249 -13.75 4.10 -6.40
N TRP A 250 -14.04 2.82 -6.25
CA TRP A 250 -14.22 1.86 -7.34
C TRP A 250 -15.25 2.33 -8.39
N VAL A 251 -16.36 2.89 -7.97
CA VAL A 251 -17.44 3.34 -8.86
C VAL A 251 -17.09 4.68 -9.49
N VAL A 252 -16.65 5.65 -8.68
CA VAL A 252 -16.37 7.01 -9.15
C VAL A 252 -15.24 7.03 -10.17
N GLN A 253 -14.19 6.25 -9.95
CA GLN A 253 -13.04 6.18 -10.86
C GLN A 253 -13.31 5.39 -12.16
N ARG A 254 -14.52 4.83 -12.31
CA ARG A 254 -15.03 4.17 -13.53
C ARG A 254 -16.19 4.92 -14.19
N ASP A 255 -16.44 6.15 -13.76
CA ASP A 255 -17.56 6.92 -14.31
C ASP A 255 -17.23 7.46 -15.71
N ALA A 256 -18.03 7.06 -16.69
CA ALA A 256 -17.85 7.47 -18.09
C ALA A 256 -18.01 9.00 -18.31
N ARG A 257 -18.60 9.72 -17.35
CA ARG A 257 -18.63 11.19 -17.40
C ARG A 257 -17.26 11.83 -17.29
N TRP A 258 -16.31 11.13 -16.64
CA TRP A 258 -14.95 11.64 -16.37
C TRP A 258 -13.88 10.88 -17.12
N PHE A 259 -14.12 9.61 -17.41
CA PHE A 259 -13.14 8.72 -18.05
C PHE A 259 -13.72 8.11 -19.34
N GLU A 260 -13.22 8.55 -20.47
CA GLU A 260 -13.51 7.90 -21.75
C GLU A 260 -13.02 6.43 -21.68
N GLU A 261 -13.82 5.48 -22.20
CA GLU A 261 -13.56 4.04 -22.09
C GLU A 261 -13.14 3.65 -20.64
N PRO A 262 -14.03 3.78 -19.66
CA PRO A 262 -13.68 3.71 -18.26
C PRO A 262 -13.15 2.36 -17.80
N GLU A 263 -13.44 1.28 -18.52
CA GLU A 263 -12.94 -0.07 -18.23
C GLU A 263 -11.61 -0.38 -18.93
N ALA A 264 -11.18 0.43 -19.90
CA ALA A 264 -9.93 0.21 -20.61
C ALA A 264 -8.72 0.61 -19.75
N PHE A 265 -7.68 -0.24 -19.75
CA PHE A 265 -6.40 0.05 -19.12
C PHE A 265 -5.55 0.89 -20.07
N ARG A 266 -5.54 2.20 -19.89
CA ARG A 266 -4.88 3.19 -20.76
C ARG A 266 -4.01 4.14 -19.95
N PRO A 267 -2.75 3.79 -19.65
CA PRO A 267 -1.83 4.67 -18.89
C PRO A 267 -1.66 6.06 -19.52
N GLU A 268 -1.73 6.17 -20.84
CA GLU A 268 -1.61 7.43 -21.59
C GLU A 268 -2.65 8.48 -21.20
N ARG A 269 -3.73 8.07 -20.56
CA ARG A 269 -4.76 8.96 -20.02
C ARG A 269 -4.19 9.96 -19.01
N TRP A 270 -3.09 9.60 -18.37
CA TRP A 270 -2.39 10.42 -17.37
C TRP A 270 -1.32 11.35 -17.95
N ALA A 271 -1.11 11.33 -19.29
CA ALA A 271 -0.17 12.23 -19.94
C ALA A 271 -0.65 13.69 -19.92
N HIS A 272 0.30 14.63 -20.12
CA HIS A 272 0.03 16.05 -20.30
C HIS A 272 -0.83 16.70 -19.21
N ASP A 273 -0.46 16.49 -17.94
CA ASP A 273 -1.16 17.08 -16.76
C ASP A 273 -2.67 16.74 -16.70
N ALA A 274 -3.04 15.52 -17.12
CA ALA A 274 -4.43 15.06 -17.15
C ALA A 274 -5.16 15.25 -15.82
N MET A 275 -4.45 15.10 -14.68
CA MET A 275 -4.99 15.35 -13.34
C MET A 275 -5.58 16.75 -13.16
N ARG A 276 -5.02 17.75 -13.83
CA ARG A 276 -5.52 19.15 -13.74
C ARG A 276 -6.80 19.37 -14.54
N ARG A 277 -7.08 18.50 -15.52
CA ARG A 277 -8.28 18.57 -16.37
C ARG A 277 -9.46 17.82 -15.79
N LEU A 278 -9.20 16.84 -14.90
CA LEU A 278 -10.25 16.11 -14.22
C LEU A 278 -10.91 16.97 -13.14
N PRO A 279 -12.22 16.85 -12.94
CA PRO A 279 -12.87 17.42 -11.78
C PRO A 279 -12.23 16.90 -10.49
N ARG A 280 -12.19 17.78 -9.49
CA ARG A 280 -11.69 17.38 -8.17
C ARG A 280 -12.47 16.16 -7.67
N PHE A 281 -11.75 15.15 -7.19
CA PHE A 281 -12.29 13.87 -6.72
C PHE A 281 -12.91 12.96 -7.81
N ALA A 282 -12.68 13.18 -9.10
CA ALA A 282 -12.90 12.15 -10.10
C ALA A 282 -11.88 11.00 -9.96
N TYR A 283 -10.66 11.33 -9.53
CA TYR A 283 -9.59 10.39 -9.19
C TYR A 283 -9.06 10.71 -7.78
N PHE A 284 -9.26 9.78 -6.82
CA PHE A 284 -8.89 10.01 -5.42
C PHE A 284 -8.50 8.70 -4.68
N PRO A 285 -7.54 7.91 -5.20
CA PRO A 285 -7.13 6.64 -4.58
C PRO A 285 -6.56 6.82 -3.17
N PHE A 286 -6.09 8.02 -2.85
CA PHE A 286 -5.56 8.41 -1.54
C PHE A 286 -6.54 9.23 -0.70
N GLY A 287 -7.81 9.27 -1.09
CA GLY A 287 -8.80 10.10 -0.43
C GLY A 287 -8.59 11.61 -0.63
N GLY A 288 -9.06 12.41 0.32
CA GLY A 288 -8.93 13.86 0.24
C GLY A 288 -9.37 14.58 1.52
N GLY A 289 -9.09 15.90 1.56
CA GLY A 289 -9.34 16.76 2.71
C GLY A 289 -8.40 16.47 3.89
N PRO A 290 -8.80 16.83 5.12
CA PRO A 290 -7.94 16.65 6.31
C PRO A 290 -7.58 15.20 6.64
N ARG A 291 -8.26 14.23 6.03
CA ARG A 291 -8.03 12.80 6.19
C ARG A 291 -7.41 12.14 4.95
N GLN A 292 -6.82 12.93 4.07
CA GLN A 292 -6.05 12.41 2.94
C GLN A 292 -4.90 11.52 3.45
N CYS A 293 -4.57 10.48 2.70
CA CYS A 293 -3.47 9.58 3.04
C CYS A 293 -2.16 10.37 3.22
N ILE A 294 -1.55 10.25 4.39
CA ILE A 294 -0.28 10.91 4.71
C ILE A 294 0.89 10.29 3.94
N GLY A 295 0.78 8.98 3.61
CA GLY A 295 1.79 8.21 2.90
C GLY A 295 1.69 8.24 1.37
N ASN A 296 0.87 9.13 0.78
CA ASN A 296 0.64 9.13 -0.66
C ASN A 296 1.92 9.22 -1.50
N THR A 297 2.84 10.12 -1.14
CA THR A 297 4.14 10.29 -1.81
C THR A 297 5.02 9.06 -1.62
N PHE A 298 5.05 8.49 -0.41
CA PHE A 298 5.78 7.27 -0.09
C PHE A 298 5.26 6.10 -0.94
N ALA A 299 3.95 5.86 -0.93
CA ALA A 299 3.33 4.75 -1.65
C ALA A 299 3.49 4.85 -3.18
N THR A 300 3.37 6.06 -3.74
CA THR A 300 3.58 6.26 -5.18
C THR A 300 5.04 6.01 -5.57
N MET A 301 5.98 6.51 -4.78
CA MET A 301 7.42 6.28 -4.99
C MET A 301 7.76 4.79 -4.86
N GLU A 302 7.26 4.13 -3.81
CA GLU A 302 7.48 2.70 -3.58
C GLU A 302 6.94 1.88 -4.75
N ALA A 303 5.69 2.10 -5.14
CA ALA A 303 5.09 1.36 -6.25
C ALA A 303 5.86 1.55 -7.56
N THR A 304 6.30 2.78 -7.86
CA THR A 304 7.07 3.09 -9.07
C THR A 304 8.43 2.42 -9.07
N LEU A 305 9.18 2.49 -7.95
CA LEU A 305 10.52 1.90 -7.85
C LEU A 305 10.47 0.37 -7.84
N VAL A 306 9.53 -0.23 -7.11
CA VAL A 306 9.36 -1.70 -7.07
C VAL A 306 8.97 -2.23 -8.45
N LEU A 307 7.99 -1.58 -9.10
CA LEU A 307 7.58 -1.95 -10.46
C LEU A 307 8.77 -1.85 -11.44
N ALA A 308 9.50 -0.73 -11.42
CA ALA A 308 10.66 -0.52 -12.29
C ALA A 308 11.78 -1.54 -12.04
N ALA A 309 12.07 -1.85 -10.76
CA ALA A 309 13.11 -2.80 -10.39
C ALA A 309 12.84 -4.22 -10.89
N ILE A 310 11.60 -4.64 -10.90
CA ILE A 310 11.19 -5.98 -11.35
C ILE A 310 10.98 -5.98 -12.88
N ALA A 311 10.23 -5.01 -13.42
CA ALA A 311 9.86 -4.98 -14.84
C ALA A 311 11.06 -4.82 -15.77
N ARG A 312 12.17 -4.22 -15.33
CA ARG A 312 13.41 -4.17 -16.14
C ARG A 312 14.03 -5.54 -16.40
N ARG A 313 13.73 -6.55 -15.56
CA ARG A 313 14.31 -7.89 -15.63
C ARG A 313 13.36 -8.94 -16.18
N PHE A 314 12.08 -8.78 -15.85
CA PHE A 314 11.08 -9.81 -16.12
C PHE A 314 9.82 -9.21 -16.72
N ARG A 315 9.25 -9.94 -17.67
CA ARG A 315 7.86 -9.87 -18.03
C ARG A 315 7.11 -10.96 -17.26
N LEU A 316 5.88 -10.69 -16.89
CA LEU A 316 5.03 -11.64 -16.16
C LEU A 316 3.90 -12.11 -17.08
N ALA A 317 3.82 -13.41 -17.31
CA ALA A 317 2.74 -14.02 -18.07
C ALA A 317 1.76 -14.72 -17.13
N LEU A 318 0.46 -14.44 -17.25
CA LEU A 318 -0.56 -15.11 -16.44
C LEU A 318 -0.58 -16.61 -16.71
N MET A 319 -0.70 -17.41 -15.66
CA MET A 319 -0.91 -18.86 -15.84
C MET A 319 -2.28 -19.11 -16.47
N PRO A 320 -2.36 -20.00 -17.47
CA PRO A 320 -3.60 -20.32 -18.16
C PRO A 320 -4.69 -20.82 -17.22
N GLY A 321 -5.95 -20.45 -17.52
CA GLY A 321 -7.13 -21.01 -16.83
C GLY A 321 -7.39 -20.46 -15.42
N GLN A 322 -6.54 -19.58 -14.87
CA GLN A 322 -6.83 -18.98 -13.58
C GLN A 322 -7.93 -17.90 -13.71
N ARG A 323 -8.77 -17.84 -12.70
CA ARG A 323 -9.75 -16.78 -12.52
C ARG A 323 -9.35 -15.97 -11.30
N VAL A 324 -9.04 -14.71 -11.51
CA VAL A 324 -8.72 -13.76 -10.43
C VAL A 324 -9.95 -12.88 -10.18
N THR A 325 -10.41 -12.85 -8.94
CA THR A 325 -11.60 -12.08 -8.54
C THR A 325 -11.19 -10.97 -7.58
N PRO A 326 -11.55 -9.70 -7.85
CA PRO A 326 -11.36 -8.64 -6.87
C PRO A 326 -12.33 -8.85 -5.70
N THR A 327 -11.75 -9.15 -4.53
CA THR A 327 -12.52 -9.47 -3.32
C THR A 327 -12.40 -8.34 -2.31
N PRO A 328 -13.52 -7.73 -1.89
CA PRO A 328 -13.54 -6.61 -0.96
C PRO A 328 -13.32 -7.09 0.48
N TYR A 329 -12.10 -7.00 0.97
CA TYR A 329 -11.72 -7.06 2.38
C TYR A 329 -11.55 -5.63 2.92
N ILE A 330 -10.56 -5.41 3.80
CA ILE A 330 -10.14 -4.05 4.17
C ILE A 330 -9.57 -3.34 2.95
N THR A 331 -8.85 -4.09 2.13
CA THR A 331 -8.38 -3.69 0.79
C THR A 331 -9.03 -4.57 -0.28
N LEU A 332 -8.92 -4.17 -1.55
CA LEU A 332 -9.45 -4.92 -2.69
C LEU A 332 -8.44 -5.99 -3.14
N ARG A 333 -8.44 -7.13 -2.48
CA ARG A 333 -7.47 -8.22 -2.73
C ARG A 333 -7.80 -9.02 -3.98
N PRO A 334 -6.78 -9.50 -4.73
CA PRO A 334 -6.97 -10.52 -5.74
C PRO A 334 -7.13 -11.90 -5.10
N GLU A 335 -8.21 -12.62 -5.38
CA GLU A 335 -8.41 -14.01 -4.92
C GLU A 335 -8.56 -14.97 -6.11
N PRO A 336 -7.94 -16.15 -5.98
CA PRO A 336 -7.18 -16.74 -4.86
C PRO A 336 -5.71 -16.29 -4.79
N GLY A 337 -5.30 -15.26 -5.49
CA GLY A 337 -3.94 -14.79 -5.76
C GLY A 337 -3.75 -14.64 -7.26
N ILE A 338 -2.52 -14.30 -7.70
CA ILE A 338 -2.20 -14.11 -9.12
C ILE A 338 -0.97 -14.93 -9.48
N ARG A 339 -1.19 -16.11 -10.01
CA ARG A 339 -0.09 -16.97 -10.47
C ARG A 339 0.43 -16.51 -11.82
N VAL A 340 1.72 -16.29 -11.88
CA VAL A 340 2.42 -15.84 -13.09
C VAL A 340 3.62 -16.72 -13.36
N ARG A 341 3.99 -16.81 -14.66
CA ARG A 341 5.28 -17.32 -15.11
C ARG A 341 6.18 -16.12 -15.40
N LEU A 342 7.40 -16.18 -14.94
CA LEU A 342 8.42 -15.17 -15.21
C LEU A 342 9.03 -15.44 -16.60
N GLU A 343 9.18 -14.38 -17.38
CA GLU A 343 9.86 -14.37 -18.68
C GLU A 343 11.00 -13.34 -18.58
N GLY A 344 12.25 -13.79 -18.73
CA GLY A 344 13.43 -12.91 -18.71
C GLY A 344 13.41 -11.89 -19.86
N ARG A 345 13.88 -10.65 -19.58
CA ARG A 345 14.00 -9.57 -20.58
C ARG A 345 15.45 -9.37 -21.02
#